data_52f20766b5d0dac02c54a9ff32ccf781
#
_entry.id   52f20766b5d0dac02c54a9ff32ccf781
#
_cell.length_a   1.000
_cell.length_b   1.000
_cell.length_c   1.000
_cell.angle_alpha   90.00
_cell.angle_beta   90.00
_cell.angle_gamma   90.00
#
_symmetry.space_group_name_H-M   'P 1'
#
loop_
_entity.id
_entity.type
_entity.pdbx_description
1 polymer ?
#
loop_
_entity_poly.entity_id
_entity_poly.type
_entity_poly.pdbx_seq_one_letter_code
_entity_poly.pdbx_strand_id
1 'polypeptide(L)'
;MALDWDKLRVFHAAAEAGSFTHAAETLHLSQSAISRQVSALEHDVGVPLFHRHARGLVLTEQGEMLFRTAHDVLMKLETIKSRLTETKDRPSGVLRVTTTVGLGAGWLTERVQEFIELYPEISLQLILANEELDLTMRQADCAIRLRQPQQPDLIQRRLFTVHFHLYAAPSYVAKFGKPASVAELRNHRIVTFGVPVPSHLSELNWLETVGDFEGGQRVPTLQINDILSIKRAVQGGAGIAMLPDYVINKDSNLIQLLPETEVPSFDTYFAYPDAMKNQAKLHVFRDFIIAKARSWSY
;
A
#
# COMPACT_ATOMS: atom_id res chain seq x y z
N MET A 1 0.77 39.81 -8.28
CA MET A 1 0.59 38.86 -9.40
C MET A 1 -0.42 37.81 -8.96
N ALA A 2 -1.55 37.71 -9.65
CA ALA A 2 -2.56 36.69 -9.28
C ALA A 2 -2.24 35.40 -10.05
N LEU A 3 -2.07 34.29 -9.34
CA LEU A 3 -1.95 32.96 -9.97
C LEU A 3 -3.31 32.61 -10.60
N ASP A 4 -3.29 32.31 -11.90
CA ASP A 4 -4.47 31.87 -12.64
C ASP A 4 -4.81 30.42 -12.26
N TRP A 5 -6.03 30.21 -11.80
CA TRP A 5 -6.52 28.93 -11.33
C TRP A 5 -6.54 27.83 -12.42
N ASP A 6 -6.95 28.18 -13.62
CA ASP A 6 -7.01 27.20 -14.72
C ASP A 6 -5.62 26.76 -15.15
N LYS A 7 -4.64 27.67 -15.20
CA LYS A 7 -3.25 27.33 -15.47
C LYS A 7 -2.67 26.43 -14.38
N LEU A 8 -2.99 26.72 -13.10
CA LEU A 8 -2.53 25.91 -11.97
C LEU A 8 -3.11 24.49 -12.02
N ARG A 9 -4.39 24.34 -12.37
CA ARG A 9 -5.06 23.05 -12.53
C ARG A 9 -4.44 22.23 -13.67
N VAL A 10 -4.15 22.87 -14.79
CA VAL A 10 -3.51 22.22 -15.94
C VAL A 10 -2.06 21.81 -15.62
N PHE A 11 -1.32 22.67 -14.94
CA PHE A 11 0.03 22.33 -14.46
C PHE A 11 0.00 21.12 -13.53
N HIS A 12 -0.92 21.10 -12.55
CA HIS A 12 -1.06 19.96 -11.62
C HIS A 12 -1.34 18.65 -12.38
N ALA A 13 -2.31 18.65 -13.30
CA ALA A 13 -2.63 17.46 -14.09
C ALA A 13 -1.45 16.99 -14.96
N ALA A 14 -0.66 17.92 -15.52
CA ALA A 14 0.53 17.59 -16.29
C ALA A 14 1.64 16.97 -15.42
N ALA A 15 1.81 17.48 -14.21
CA ALA A 15 2.77 16.95 -13.23
C ALA A 15 2.38 15.54 -12.75
N GLU A 16 1.11 15.35 -12.40
CA GLU A 16 0.56 14.07 -11.96
C GLU A 16 0.66 12.98 -13.05
N ALA A 17 0.36 13.34 -14.30
CA ALA A 17 0.44 12.44 -15.45
C ALA A 17 1.87 12.19 -15.97
N GLY A 18 2.85 13.00 -15.58
CA GLY A 18 4.22 12.96 -16.11
C GLY A 18 4.31 13.20 -17.64
N SER A 19 3.21 13.63 -18.26
CA SER A 19 3.08 13.77 -19.72
C SER A 19 1.98 14.77 -20.08
N PHE A 20 2.27 15.68 -21.03
CA PHE A 20 1.25 16.58 -21.57
C PHE A 20 0.16 15.85 -22.36
N THR A 21 0.48 14.73 -22.98
CA THR A 21 -0.49 13.92 -23.73
C THR A 21 -1.51 13.27 -22.81
N HIS A 22 -1.07 12.59 -21.76
CA HIS A 22 -1.97 11.96 -20.78
C HIS A 22 -2.78 13.01 -20.00
N ALA A 23 -2.18 14.16 -19.65
CA ALA A 23 -2.92 15.25 -19.03
C ALA A 23 -4.01 15.83 -19.96
N ALA A 24 -3.76 15.86 -21.26
CA ALA A 24 -4.73 16.31 -22.25
C ALA A 24 -5.95 15.39 -22.33
N GLU A 25 -5.72 14.07 -22.27
CA GLU A 25 -6.79 13.06 -22.21
C GLU A 25 -7.65 13.26 -20.96
N THR A 26 -7.01 13.40 -19.80
CA THR A 26 -7.69 13.56 -18.49
C THR A 26 -8.53 14.85 -18.44
N LEU A 27 -8.03 15.95 -19.02
CA LEU A 27 -8.71 17.25 -18.99
C LEU A 27 -9.60 17.52 -20.22
N HIS A 28 -9.69 16.57 -21.16
CA HIS A 28 -10.41 16.72 -22.44
C HIS A 28 -9.96 17.98 -23.24
N LEU A 29 -8.65 18.21 -23.26
CA LEU A 29 -8.00 19.32 -23.99
C LEU A 29 -7.04 18.78 -25.05
N SER A 30 -6.54 19.64 -25.93
CA SER A 30 -5.44 19.27 -26.82
C SER A 30 -4.10 19.36 -26.09
N GLN A 31 -3.15 18.49 -26.44
CA GLN A 31 -1.78 18.52 -25.90
C GLN A 31 -1.11 19.91 -26.10
N SER A 32 -1.38 20.59 -27.22
CA SER A 32 -0.89 21.94 -27.48
C SER A 32 -1.51 23.00 -26.55
N ALA A 33 -2.78 22.81 -26.11
CA ALA A 33 -3.42 23.70 -25.13
C ALA A 33 -2.78 23.52 -23.74
N ILE A 34 -2.56 22.27 -23.29
CA ILE A 34 -1.85 21.97 -22.05
C ILE A 34 -0.46 22.63 -22.06
N SER A 35 0.34 22.40 -23.11
CA SER A 35 1.69 22.94 -23.20
C SER A 35 1.70 24.49 -23.15
N ARG A 36 0.75 25.12 -23.82
CA ARG A 36 0.62 26.61 -23.80
C ARG A 36 0.25 27.15 -22.42
N GLN A 37 -0.69 26.50 -21.72
CA GLN A 37 -1.11 26.93 -20.39
C GLN A 37 0.01 26.75 -19.36
N VAL A 38 0.76 25.63 -19.42
CA VAL A 38 1.93 25.41 -18.57
C VAL A 38 3.01 26.48 -18.87
N SER A 39 3.33 26.71 -20.14
CA SER A 39 4.33 27.75 -20.49
C SER A 39 3.89 29.15 -20.06
N ALA A 40 2.59 29.46 -20.14
CA ALA A 40 2.06 30.72 -19.63
C ALA A 40 2.18 30.83 -18.10
N LEU A 41 1.97 29.72 -17.37
CA LEU A 41 2.19 29.70 -15.92
C LEU A 41 3.68 29.89 -15.57
N GLU A 42 4.60 29.21 -16.27
CA GLU A 42 6.05 29.38 -16.10
C GLU A 42 6.48 30.84 -16.34
N HIS A 43 5.88 31.49 -17.36
CA HIS A 43 6.09 32.91 -17.64
C HIS A 43 5.56 33.81 -16.50
N ASP A 44 4.35 33.51 -15.99
CA ASP A 44 3.72 34.28 -14.91
C ASP A 44 4.51 34.18 -13.60
N VAL A 45 5.05 33.01 -13.26
CA VAL A 45 5.85 32.80 -12.04
C VAL A 45 7.34 33.15 -12.24
N GLY A 46 7.81 33.30 -13.48
CA GLY A 46 9.16 33.71 -13.84
C GLY A 46 10.23 32.58 -13.70
N VAL A 47 9.82 31.36 -13.51
CA VAL A 47 10.74 30.20 -13.37
C VAL A 47 10.21 28.98 -14.12
N PRO A 48 11.09 28.11 -14.67
CA PRO A 48 10.67 26.85 -15.27
C PRO A 48 10.16 25.91 -14.17
N LEU A 49 9.05 25.24 -14.44
CA LEU A 49 8.45 24.27 -13.53
C LEU A 49 8.72 22.83 -13.96
N PHE A 50 9.09 22.61 -15.23
CA PHE A 50 9.45 21.29 -15.76
C PHE A 50 10.81 21.29 -16.45
N HIS A 51 11.54 20.21 -16.25
CA HIS A 51 12.60 19.77 -17.16
C HIS A 51 11.95 18.95 -18.29
N ARG A 52 12.11 19.39 -19.53
CA ARG A 52 11.54 18.69 -20.70
C ARG A 52 12.59 17.71 -21.26
N HIS A 53 12.35 16.44 -21.07
CA HIS A 53 13.22 15.38 -21.59
C HIS A 53 12.50 14.54 -22.65
N ALA A 54 13.25 13.87 -23.52
CA ALA A 54 12.69 12.96 -24.52
C ALA A 54 11.87 11.79 -23.92
N ARG A 55 12.05 11.51 -22.61
CA ARG A 55 11.37 10.43 -21.89
C ARG A 55 10.19 10.90 -21.02
N GLY A 56 9.81 12.18 -21.05
CA GLY A 56 8.70 12.72 -20.27
C GLY A 56 8.99 14.04 -19.59
N LEU A 57 8.08 14.45 -18.71
CA LEU A 57 8.16 15.66 -17.90
C LEU A 57 8.70 15.31 -16.51
N VAL A 58 9.71 16.01 -16.06
CA VAL A 58 10.23 15.94 -14.70
C VAL A 58 10.12 17.32 -14.06
N LEU A 59 9.58 17.41 -12.85
CA LEU A 59 9.45 18.67 -12.13
C LEU A 59 10.83 19.25 -11.79
N THR A 60 10.95 20.57 -11.84
CA THR A 60 12.06 21.31 -11.19
C THR A 60 11.79 21.39 -9.68
N GLU A 61 12.76 21.83 -8.88
CA GLU A 61 12.56 22.08 -7.45
C GLU A 61 11.40 23.07 -7.20
N GLN A 62 11.33 24.15 -8.01
CA GLN A 62 10.24 25.11 -7.96
C GLN A 62 8.91 24.49 -8.44
N GLY A 63 8.97 23.60 -9.42
CA GLY A 63 7.84 22.82 -9.89
C GLY A 63 7.29 21.89 -8.80
N GLU A 64 8.15 21.19 -8.06
CA GLU A 64 7.72 20.35 -6.94
C GLU A 64 7.05 21.15 -5.82
N MET A 65 7.62 22.30 -5.47
CA MET A 65 7.03 23.19 -4.45
C MET A 65 5.65 23.67 -4.88
N LEU A 66 5.49 24.11 -6.15
CA LEU A 66 4.21 24.55 -6.67
C LEU A 66 3.23 23.38 -6.79
N PHE A 67 3.69 22.21 -7.20
CA PHE A 67 2.85 21.00 -7.31
C PHE A 67 2.23 20.61 -5.97
N ARG A 68 3.02 20.56 -4.89
CA ARG A 68 2.52 20.28 -3.54
C ARG A 68 1.44 21.28 -3.12
N THR A 69 1.71 22.58 -3.30
CA THR A 69 0.76 23.63 -2.95
C THR A 69 -0.52 23.56 -3.80
N ALA A 70 -0.40 23.36 -5.12
CA ALA A 70 -1.54 23.21 -6.02
C ALA A 70 -2.39 21.99 -5.67
N HIS A 71 -1.73 20.88 -5.35
CA HIS A 71 -2.38 19.65 -4.90
C HIS A 71 -3.22 19.89 -3.64
N ASP A 72 -2.65 20.52 -2.61
CA ASP A 72 -3.35 20.85 -1.36
C ASP A 72 -4.59 21.72 -1.59
N VAL A 73 -4.48 22.73 -2.46
CA VAL A 73 -5.60 23.63 -2.77
C VAL A 73 -6.70 22.90 -3.53
N LEU A 74 -6.36 22.12 -4.56
CA LEU A 74 -7.31 21.30 -5.32
C LEU A 74 -8.06 20.35 -4.40
N MET A 75 -7.35 19.70 -3.51
CA MET A 75 -7.90 18.75 -2.57
C MET A 75 -8.83 19.41 -1.53
N LYS A 76 -8.50 20.62 -1.07
CA LYS A 76 -9.40 21.40 -0.20
C LYS A 76 -10.69 21.75 -0.91
N LEU A 77 -10.63 22.14 -2.19
CA LEU A 77 -11.81 22.45 -2.99
C LEU A 77 -12.68 21.19 -3.24
N GLU A 78 -12.07 20.06 -3.55
CA GLU A 78 -12.80 18.79 -3.68
C GLU A 78 -13.48 18.38 -2.37
N THR A 79 -12.80 18.59 -1.24
CA THR A 79 -13.38 18.34 0.09
C THR A 79 -14.59 19.25 0.37
N ILE A 80 -14.51 20.54 0.00
CA ILE A 80 -15.63 21.48 0.15
C ILE A 80 -16.77 21.11 -0.80
N LYS A 81 -16.47 20.77 -2.06
CA LYS A 81 -17.44 20.33 -3.05
C LYS A 81 -18.20 19.07 -2.56
N SER A 82 -17.47 18.07 -2.04
CA SER A 82 -18.06 16.89 -1.42
C SER A 82 -18.99 17.27 -0.26
N ARG A 83 -18.54 18.16 0.65
CA ARG A 83 -19.37 18.64 1.78
C ARG A 83 -20.61 19.43 1.35
N LEU A 84 -20.54 20.15 0.25
CA LEU A 84 -21.67 20.92 -0.29
C LEU A 84 -22.70 20.02 -0.97
N THR A 85 -22.26 18.87 -1.48
CA THR A 85 -23.11 17.87 -2.17
C THR A 85 -23.55 16.72 -1.27
N GLU A 86 -22.86 16.50 -0.14
CA GLU A 86 -23.28 15.50 0.87
C GLU A 86 -24.58 15.95 1.54
N THR A 87 -25.68 15.35 1.15
CA THR A 87 -26.83 15.19 2.04
C THR A 87 -26.33 14.37 3.22
N LYS A 88 -26.48 14.86 4.45
CA LYS A 88 -25.89 14.36 5.72
C LYS A 88 -26.09 12.87 6.02
N ASP A 89 -26.85 12.14 5.22
CA ASP A 89 -27.37 10.81 5.57
C ASP A 89 -26.90 9.65 4.66
N ARG A 90 -26.20 9.90 3.53
CA ARG A 90 -25.74 8.80 2.67
C ARG A 90 -24.26 8.96 2.27
N PRO A 91 -23.39 8.07 2.79
CA PRO A 91 -21.98 8.05 2.40
C PRO A 91 -21.85 7.62 0.93
N SER A 92 -21.21 8.46 0.11
CA SER A 92 -21.08 8.24 -1.34
C SER A 92 -19.75 8.74 -1.90
N GLY A 93 -19.47 8.41 -3.18
CA GLY A 93 -18.28 8.86 -3.90
C GLY A 93 -17.11 7.88 -3.84
N VAL A 94 -15.97 8.28 -4.39
CA VAL A 94 -14.76 7.43 -4.46
C VAL A 94 -14.03 7.42 -3.12
N LEU A 95 -13.69 6.22 -2.62
CA LEU A 95 -12.82 5.99 -1.47
C LEU A 95 -11.58 5.19 -1.90
N ARG A 96 -10.40 5.81 -1.81
CA ARG A 96 -9.12 5.19 -2.14
C ARG A 96 -8.47 4.65 -0.88
N VAL A 97 -8.25 3.34 -0.84
CA VAL A 97 -7.64 2.64 0.29
C VAL A 97 -6.34 1.99 -0.15
N THR A 98 -5.25 2.28 0.54
CA THR A 98 -3.97 1.62 0.27
C THR A 98 -3.61 0.63 1.38
N THR A 99 -2.98 -0.47 1.00
CA THR A 99 -2.46 -1.49 1.92
C THR A 99 -1.34 -2.29 1.25
N THR A 100 -0.62 -3.12 2.01
CA THR A 100 0.36 -4.04 1.41
C THR A 100 -0.33 -5.06 0.51
N VAL A 101 0.39 -5.55 -0.51
CA VAL A 101 -0.15 -6.51 -1.47
C VAL A 101 -0.74 -7.72 -0.76
N GLY A 102 0.00 -8.33 0.17
CA GLY A 102 -0.44 -9.53 0.87
C GLY A 102 -1.69 -9.30 1.74
N LEU A 103 -1.70 -8.24 2.56
CA LEU A 103 -2.84 -7.94 3.44
C LEU A 103 -4.07 -7.54 2.62
N GLY A 104 -3.88 -6.80 1.55
CA GLY A 104 -4.96 -6.41 0.65
C GLY A 104 -5.60 -7.60 -0.04
N ALA A 105 -4.81 -8.46 -0.66
CA ALA A 105 -5.30 -9.60 -1.40
C ALA A 105 -5.76 -10.77 -0.51
N GLY A 106 -5.11 -10.98 0.66
CA GLY A 106 -5.45 -12.10 1.54
C GLY A 106 -6.53 -11.78 2.58
N TRP A 107 -6.52 -10.57 3.17
CA TRP A 107 -7.45 -10.23 4.25
C TRP A 107 -8.55 -9.27 3.83
N LEU A 108 -8.20 -8.15 3.17
CA LEU A 108 -9.17 -7.09 2.87
C LEU A 108 -10.13 -7.50 1.76
N THR A 109 -9.62 -8.05 0.65
CA THR A 109 -10.43 -8.37 -0.54
C THR A 109 -11.56 -9.36 -0.24
N GLU A 110 -11.35 -10.32 0.66
CA GLU A 110 -12.40 -11.27 1.09
C GLU A 110 -13.59 -10.60 1.79
N ARG A 111 -13.42 -9.37 2.27
CA ARG A 111 -14.41 -8.62 3.07
C ARG A 111 -15.08 -7.48 2.32
N VAL A 112 -14.54 -7.09 1.16
CA VAL A 112 -15.06 -5.92 0.41
C VAL A 112 -16.45 -6.16 -0.17
N GLN A 113 -16.83 -7.40 -0.48
CA GLN A 113 -18.19 -7.69 -0.97
C GLN A 113 -19.25 -7.16 0.01
N GLU A 114 -19.13 -7.49 1.29
CA GLU A 114 -20.07 -7.04 2.31
C GLU A 114 -20.08 -5.50 2.43
N PHE A 115 -18.92 -4.85 2.32
CA PHE A 115 -18.86 -3.39 2.35
C PHE A 115 -19.59 -2.75 1.16
N ILE A 116 -19.39 -3.29 -0.05
CA ILE A 116 -20.05 -2.80 -1.26
C ILE A 116 -21.57 -2.96 -1.19
N GLU A 117 -22.04 -4.07 -0.62
CA GLU A 117 -23.48 -4.32 -0.40
C GLU A 117 -24.09 -3.36 0.62
N LEU A 118 -23.36 -3.04 1.70
CA LEU A 118 -23.80 -2.09 2.73
C LEU A 118 -23.78 -0.63 2.24
N TYR A 119 -22.84 -0.28 1.36
CA TYR A 119 -22.64 1.10 0.91
C TYR A 119 -22.48 1.18 -0.62
N PRO A 120 -23.56 0.90 -1.39
CA PRO A 120 -23.49 0.79 -2.85
C PRO A 120 -23.18 2.12 -3.56
N GLU A 121 -23.31 3.25 -2.88
CA GLU A 121 -22.98 4.57 -3.44
C GLU A 121 -21.48 4.93 -3.25
N ILE A 122 -20.71 4.08 -2.54
CA ILE A 122 -19.26 4.24 -2.41
C ILE A 122 -18.54 3.42 -3.48
N SER A 123 -17.78 4.09 -4.34
CA SER A 123 -16.83 3.43 -5.25
C SER A 123 -15.52 3.18 -4.53
N LEU A 124 -15.25 1.94 -4.13
CA LEU A 124 -14.02 1.57 -3.42
C LEU A 124 -12.89 1.29 -4.42
N GLN A 125 -11.76 1.99 -4.25
CA GLN A 125 -10.52 1.75 -4.99
C GLN A 125 -9.44 1.22 -4.05
N LEU A 126 -9.00 -0.02 -4.26
CA LEU A 126 -7.92 -0.64 -3.49
C LEU A 126 -6.60 -0.47 -4.24
N ILE A 127 -5.61 0.13 -3.59
CA ILE A 127 -4.26 0.33 -4.10
C ILE A 127 -3.33 -0.57 -3.30
N LEU A 128 -2.96 -1.71 -3.89
CA LEU A 128 -2.12 -2.71 -3.25
C LEU A 128 -0.66 -2.42 -3.58
N ALA A 129 0.11 -1.94 -2.60
CA ALA A 129 1.51 -1.57 -2.76
C ALA A 129 2.28 -1.85 -1.46
N ASN A 130 3.47 -2.47 -1.58
CA ASN A 130 4.34 -2.68 -0.42
C ASN A 130 5.06 -1.39 0.00
N GLU A 131 5.20 -0.44 -0.91
CA GLU A 131 5.68 0.90 -0.64
C GLU A 131 4.59 1.73 0.07
N GLU A 132 5.00 2.58 0.98
CA GLU A 132 4.06 3.46 1.68
C GLU A 132 3.74 4.69 0.84
N LEU A 133 2.49 4.78 0.42
CA LEU A 133 1.97 5.97 -0.25
C LEU A 133 1.83 7.14 0.74
N ASP A 134 2.08 8.34 0.26
CA ASP A 134 1.89 9.55 1.04
C ASP A 134 0.40 9.92 1.13
N LEU A 135 -0.18 9.73 2.32
CA LEU A 135 -1.58 10.06 2.57
C LEU A 135 -1.82 11.56 2.67
N THR A 136 -0.81 12.33 3.05
CA THR A 136 -0.92 13.80 3.12
C THR A 136 -0.98 14.40 1.72
N MET A 137 -0.30 13.79 0.76
CA MET A 137 -0.38 14.10 -0.66
C MET A 137 -1.59 13.45 -1.35
N ARG A 138 -2.47 12.81 -0.58
CA ARG A 138 -3.69 12.14 -1.05
C ARG A 138 -3.50 11.14 -2.21
N GLN A 139 -2.37 10.46 -2.22
CA GLN A 139 -2.20 9.29 -3.08
C GLN A 139 -3.22 8.19 -2.74
N ALA A 140 -3.72 8.19 -1.48
CA ALA A 140 -4.89 7.44 -1.04
C ALA A 140 -5.61 8.23 0.07
N ASP A 141 -6.88 7.90 0.32
CA ASP A 141 -7.72 8.54 1.35
C ASP A 141 -7.42 7.97 2.74
N CYS A 142 -7.09 6.68 2.82
CA CYS A 142 -6.69 6.00 4.04
C CYS A 142 -5.80 4.79 3.73
N ALA A 143 -5.16 4.26 4.77
CA ALA A 143 -4.25 3.12 4.67
C ALA A 143 -4.52 2.08 5.76
N ILE A 144 -4.23 0.79 5.43
CA ILE A 144 -4.04 -0.28 6.41
C ILE A 144 -2.59 -0.72 6.29
N ARG A 145 -1.80 -0.60 7.36
CA ARG A 145 -0.35 -0.84 7.35
C ARG A 145 0.05 -1.85 8.42
N LEU A 146 1.14 -2.60 8.15
CA LEU A 146 1.74 -3.58 9.08
C LEU A 146 2.70 -2.94 10.10
N ARG A 147 2.57 -1.66 10.33
CA ARG A 147 3.26 -0.89 11.37
C ARG A 147 2.52 0.39 11.66
N GLN A 148 2.89 1.04 12.74
CA GLN A 148 2.46 2.41 12.99
C GLN A 148 3.07 3.36 11.95
N PRO A 149 2.24 4.06 11.14
CA PRO A 149 2.73 5.05 10.18
C PRO A 149 3.49 6.19 10.85
N GLN A 150 4.57 6.65 10.21
CA GLN A 150 5.42 7.73 10.72
C GLN A 150 5.12 9.09 10.08
N GLN A 151 4.23 9.13 9.08
CA GLN A 151 3.84 10.39 8.44
C GLN A 151 3.16 11.32 9.46
N PRO A 152 3.46 12.62 9.44
CA PRO A 152 2.85 13.59 10.34
C PRO A 152 1.34 13.75 10.06
N ASP A 153 0.61 14.26 11.02
CA ASP A 153 -0.80 14.65 10.92
C ASP A 153 -1.77 13.53 10.49
N LEU A 154 -1.40 12.28 10.77
CA LEU A 154 -2.29 11.13 10.58
C LEU A 154 -3.02 10.75 11.87
N ILE A 155 -4.33 10.56 11.76
CA ILE A 155 -5.11 9.86 12.77
C ILE A 155 -4.88 8.37 12.55
N GLN A 156 -4.51 7.68 13.63
CA GLN A 156 -4.08 6.29 13.56
C GLN A 156 -4.83 5.46 14.60
N ARG A 157 -5.15 4.23 14.23
CA ARG A 157 -5.76 3.26 15.13
C ARG A 157 -5.20 1.86 14.88
N ARG A 158 -4.70 1.22 15.94
CA ARG A 158 -4.32 -0.19 15.89
C ARG A 158 -5.56 -1.06 15.65
N LEU A 159 -5.46 -2.01 14.73
CA LEU A 159 -6.54 -2.94 14.38
C LEU A 159 -6.33 -4.31 15.04
N PHE A 160 -5.37 -5.08 14.56
CA PHE A 160 -5.05 -6.44 15.02
C PHE A 160 -3.56 -6.72 14.79
N THR A 161 -3.08 -7.82 15.38
CA THR A 161 -1.73 -8.34 15.12
C THR A 161 -1.81 -9.45 14.09
N VAL A 162 -0.94 -9.37 13.09
CA VAL A 162 -0.68 -10.46 12.13
C VAL A 162 0.39 -11.36 12.72
N HIS A 163 0.07 -12.63 12.90
CA HIS A 163 1.01 -13.65 13.34
C HIS A 163 1.57 -14.37 12.13
N PHE A 164 2.83 -14.74 12.22
CA PHE A 164 3.51 -15.52 11.20
C PHE A 164 3.89 -16.88 11.76
N HIS A 165 3.97 -17.85 10.88
CA HIS A 165 4.42 -19.20 11.22
C HIS A 165 5.25 -19.78 10.09
N LEU A 166 6.02 -20.83 10.40
CA LEU A 166 6.82 -21.53 9.42
C LEU A 166 6.00 -22.61 8.74
N TYR A 167 6.07 -22.65 7.41
CA TYR A 167 5.33 -23.62 6.61
C TYR A 167 6.21 -24.27 5.54
N ALA A 168 5.88 -25.54 5.24
CA ALA A 168 6.38 -26.26 4.08
C ALA A 168 5.28 -27.14 3.47
N ALA A 169 5.43 -27.50 2.20
CA ALA A 169 4.55 -28.48 1.56
C ALA A 169 4.79 -29.90 2.08
N PRO A 170 3.76 -30.78 2.10
CA PRO A 170 3.93 -32.20 2.42
C PRO A 170 4.98 -32.89 1.56
N SER A 171 5.05 -32.54 0.26
CA SER A 171 6.05 -33.07 -0.69
C SER A 171 7.48 -32.68 -0.32
N TYR A 172 7.68 -31.47 0.17
CA TYR A 172 8.98 -31.00 0.66
C TYR A 172 9.39 -31.79 1.91
N VAL A 173 8.47 -31.90 2.89
CA VAL A 173 8.70 -32.63 4.14
C VAL A 173 8.99 -34.12 3.89
N ALA A 174 8.29 -34.75 2.95
CA ALA A 174 8.55 -36.13 2.57
C ALA A 174 9.97 -36.33 2.00
N LYS A 175 10.52 -35.33 1.31
CA LYS A 175 11.85 -35.42 0.68
C LYS A 175 13.00 -35.02 1.59
N PHE A 176 12.81 -34.00 2.43
CA PHE A 176 13.88 -33.37 3.19
C PHE A 176 13.72 -33.50 4.72
N GLY A 177 12.62 -34.10 5.18
CA GLY A 177 12.29 -34.20 6.60
C GLY A 177 11.69 -32.91 7.18
N LYS A 178 11.30 -33.01 8.46
CA LYS A 178 10.89 -31.84 9.27
C LYS A 178 12.08 -31.42 10.13
N PRO A 179 12.42 -30.10 10.20
CA PRO A 179 13.38 -29.62 11.18
C PRO A 179 12.81 -29.83 12.59
N ALA A 180 13.59 -30.41 13.48
CA ALA A 180 13.22 -30.61 14.90
C ALA A 180 13.54 -29.38 15.76
N SER A 181 14.37 -28.46 15.25
CA SER A 181 14.76 -27.22 15.92
C SER A 181 15.07 -26.11 14.93
N VAL A 182 15.13 -24.88 15.43
CA VAL A 182 15.57 -23.70 14.63
C VAL A 182 16.99 -23.90 14.08
N ALA A 183 17.87 -24.58 14.82
CA ALA A 183 19.24 -24.85 14.37
C ALA A 183 19.29 -25.77 13.13
N GLU A 184 18.34 -26.70 13.00
CA GLU A 184 18.27 -27.60 11.85
C GLU A 184 17.79 -26.91 10.56
N LEU A 185 17.19 -25.72 10.63
CA LEU A 185 16.83 -24.93 9.45
C LEU A 185 18.04 -24.66 8.53
N ARG A 186 19.28 -24.75 9.04
CA ARG A 186 20.50 -24.66 8.24
C ARG A 186 20.61 -25.73 7.14
N ASN A 187 19.96 -26.87 7.34
CA ASN A 187 19.98 -27.99 6.40
C ASN A 187 18.81 -27.93 5.40
N HIS A 188 17.96 -26.90 5.51
CA HIS A 188 16.77 -26.76 4.70
C HIS A 188 16.87 -25.58 3.71
N ARG A 189 16.11 -25.69 2.62
CA ARG A 189 15.90 -24.58 1.69
C ARG A 189 14.95 -23.58 2.30
N ILE A 190 15.31 -22.30 2.29
CA ILE A 190 14.44 -21.23 2.75
C ILE A 190 13.99 -20.37 1.58
N VAL A 191 12.75 -19.91 1.66
CA VAL A 191 12.14 -18.95 0.73
C VAL A 191 11.82 -17.71 1.53
N THR A 192 12.35 -16.56 1.12
CA THR A 192 12.25 -15.30 1.87
C THR A 192 11.68 -14.18 1.02
N PHE A 193 11.40 -13.06 1.65
CA PHE A 193 10.89 -11.89 0.95
C PHE A 193 12.04 -11.23 0.15
N GLY A 194 11.76 -10.85 -1.12
CA GLY A 194 12.76 -10.29 -2.02
C GLY A 194 13.11 -8.83 -1.76
N VAL A 195 14.20 -8.40 -2.37
CA VAL A 195 14.69 -7.02 -2.26
C VAL A 195 14.05 -6.09 -3.31
N PRO A 196 13.85 -4.79 -2.98
CA PRO A 196 14.15 -4.20 -1.68
C PRO A 196 13.10 -4.56 -0.63
N VAL A 197 13.57 -4.97 0.56
CA VAL A 197 12.70 -5.11 1.73
C VAL A 197 12.63 -3.76 2.41
N PRO A 198 11.45 -3.16 2.57
CA PRO A 198 11.32 -1.95 3.36
C PRO A 198 11.87 -2.17 4.78
N SER A 199 12.63 -1.22 5.32
CA SER A 199 13.32 -1.36 6.61
C SER A 199 12.39 -1.78 7.76
N HIS A 200 11.16 -1.33 7.72
CA HIS A 200 10.12 -1.66 8.70
C HIS A 200 9.54 -3.08 8.56
N LEU A 201 9.86 -3.79 7.48
CA LEU A 201 9.47 -5.17 7.22
C LEU A 201 10.70 -6.10 7.19
N SER A 202 11.86 -5.64 7.66
CA SER A 202 13.10 -6.43 7.65
C SER A 202 12.94 -7.77 8.39
N GLU A 203 12.10 -7.82 9.42
CA GLU A 203 11.78 -9.04 10.16
C GLU A 203 11.02 -10.10 9.34
N LEU A 204 10.48 -9.75 8.16
CA LEU A 204 9.95 -10.76 7.22
C LEU A 204 11.03 -11.75 6.77
N ASN A 205 12.30 -11.36 6.84
CA ASN A 205 13.45 -12.20 6.51
C ASN A 205 14.09 -12.84 7.75
N TRP A 206 13.35 -12.95 8.86
CA TRP A 206 13.81 -13.58 10.08
C TRP A 206 14.46 -14.96 9.86
N LEU A 207 14.00 -15.74 8.89
CA LEU A 207 14.62 -17.03 8.51
C LEU A 207 16.08 -16.93 8.08
N GLU A 208 16.53 -15.77 7.59
CA GLU A 208 17.91 -15.55 7.17
C GLU A 208 18.86 -15.37 8.37
N THR A 209 18.34 -14.93 9.52
CA THR A 209 19.14 -14.53 10.68
C THR A 209 18.91 -15.38 11.93
N VAL A 210 17.82 -16.15 12.00
CA VAL A 210 17.45 -16.90 13.20
C VAL A 210 18.41 -18.06 13.50
N GLY A 211 18.71 -18.25 14.78
CA GLY A 211 19.62 -19.30 15.29
C GLY A 211 21.10 -18.88 15.20
N ASP A 212 21.92 -19.45 16.10
CA ASP A 212 23.37 -19.25 16.09
C ASP A 212 23.98 -19.83 14.82
N PHE A 213 24.46 -18.97 13.97
CA PHE A 213 25.04 -19.31 12.69
C PHE A 213 26.48 -18.78 12.63
N GLU A 214 27.46 -19.66 12.81
CA GLU A 214 28.91 -19.30 12.74
C GLU A 214 29.33 -18.70 11.38
N GLY A 215 28.48 -18.75 10.37
CA GLY A 215 28.72 -18.28 9.01
C GLY A 215 27.98 -16.99 8.59
N GLY A 216 27.27 -16.30 9.49
CA GLY A 216 26.49 -15.10 9.15
C GLY A 216 25.06 -15.42 8.73
N GLN A 217 24.50 -14.68 7.75
CA GLN A 217 23.13 -14.88 7.27
C GLN A 217 23.01 -16.11 6.37
N ARG A 218 21.88 -16.84 6.48
CA ARG A 218 21.55 -17.90 5.52
C ARG A 218 21.25 -17.30 4.16
N VAL A 219 21.78 -17.91 3.13
CA VAL A 219 21.46 -17.55 1.75
C VAL A 219 20.13 -18.22 1.37
N PRO A 220 19.07 -17.44 1.06
CA PRO A 220 17.80 -18.02 0.64
C PRO A 220 17.94 -18.71 -0.72
N THR A 221 17.23 -19.82 -0.89
CA THR A 221 17.15 -20.54 -2.16
C THR A 221 16.32 -19.78 -3.19
N LEU A 222 15.31 -19.01 -2.71
CA LEU A 222 14.41 -18.22 -3.52
C LEU A 222 13.98 -16.97 -2.76
N GLN A 223 13.96 -15.83 -3.43
CA GLN A 223 13.43 -14.58 -2.91
C GLN A 223 12.35 -14.03 -3.82
N ILE A 224 11.20 -13.65 -3.23
CA ILE A 224 10.06 -13.09 -3.96
C ILE A 224 9.49 -11.93 -3.15
N ASN A 225 9.23 -10.78 -3.78
CA ASN A 225 8.69 -9.58 -3.12
C ASN A 225 7.15 -9.56 -2.99
N ASP A 226 6.52 -10.73 -3.04
CA ASP A 226 5.08 -10.91 -2.88
C ASP A 226 4.77 -12.16 -2.05
N ILE A 227 4.05 -11.98 -0.94
CA ILE A 227 3.79 -13.05 0.04
C ILE A 227 2.88 -14.15 -0.51
N LEU A 228 1.96 -13.84 -1.42
CA LEU A 228 1.09 -14.85 -2.04
C LEU A 228 1.89 -15.73 -3.04
N SER A 229 2.84 -15.14 -3.73
CA SER A 229 3.77 -15.86 -4.60
C SER A 229 4.73 -16.72 -3.78
N ILE A 230 5.20 -16.25 -2.61
CA ILE A 230 5.96 -17.07 -1.66
C ILE A 230 5.12 -18.28 -1.22
N LYS A 231 3.86 -18.07 -0.80
CA LYS A 231 2.95 -19.17 -0.45
C LYS A 231 2.85 -20.20 -1.58
N ARG A 232 2.64 -19.77 -2.82
CA ARG A 232 2.56 -20.66 -3.99
C ARG A 232 3.85 -21.45 -4.22
N ALA A 233 5.01 -20.79 -4.09
CA ALA A 233 6.31 -21.46 -4.21
C ALA A 233 6.49 -22.54 -3.13
N VAL A 234 6.10 -22.24 -1.88
CA VAL A 234 6.12 -23.20 -0.76
C VAL A 234 5.16 -24.37 -1.00
N GLN A 235 3.95 -24.11 -1.48
CA GLN A 235 2.99 -25.15 -1.89
C GLN A 235 3.56 -26.06 -2.98
N GLY A 236 4.37 -25.51 -3.89
CA GLY A 236 5.10 -26.26 -4.92
C GLY A 236 6.33 -27.02 -4.39
N GLY A 237 6.66 -26.94 -3.10
CA GLY A 237 7.78 -27.65 -2.48
C GLY A 237 9.13 -26.97 -2.66
N ALA A 238 9.18 -25.66 -2.88
CA ALA A 238 10.43 -24.90 -3.06
C ALA A 238 11.30 -24.89 -1.78
N GLY A 239 10.67 -24.85 -0.60
CA GLY A 239 11.37 -24.78 0.68
C GLY A 239 10.44 -24.44 1.84
N ILE A 240 11.04 -23.94 2.93
CA ILE A 240 10.35 -23.44 4.12
C ILE A 240 10.24 -21.92 4.02
N ALA A 241 9.08 -21.36 4.32
CA ALA A 241 8.89 -19.91 4.43
C ALA A 241 8.12 -19.54 5.69
N MET A 242 8.29 -18.29 6.08
CA MET A 242 7.47 -17.61 7.08
C MET A 242 6.26 -17.00 6.38
N LEU A 243 5.05 -17.43 6.73
CA LEU A 243 3.81 -16.98 6.11
C LEU A 243 2.85 -16.44 7.17
N PRO A 244 2.13 -15.34 6.88
CA PRO A 244 1.16 -14.77 7.80
C PRO A 244 -0.14 -15.60 7.84
N ASP A 245 -0.82 -15.54 8.98
CA ASP A 245 -2.08 -16.20 9.28
C ASP A 245 -3.17 -15.95 8.22
N TYR A 246 -3.29 -14.71 7.73
CA TYR A 246 -4.33 -14.30 6.78
C TYR A 246 -4.19 -14.91 5.38
N VAL A 247 -3.06 -15.54 5.04
CA VAL A 247 -2.92 -16.24 3.75
C VAL A 247 -3.09 -17.75 3.89
N ILE A 248 -3.18 -18.25 5.11
CA ILE A 248 -3.31 -19.68 5.41
C ILE A 248 -4.79 -20.01 5.64
N ASN A 249 -5.28 -21.01 4.94
CA ASN A 249 -6.62 -21.58 5.11
C ASN A 249 -6.54 -23.12 5.06
N LYS A 250 -7.66 -23.78 5.31
CA LYS A 250 -7.75 -25.26 5.33
C LYS A 250 -7.31 -25.90 4.01
N ASP A 251 -7.47 -25.20 2.89
CA ASP A 251 -7.14 -25.70 1.56
C ASP A 251 -5.69 -25.39 1.16
N SER A 252 -4.92 -24.74 2.03
CA SER A 252 -3.53 -24.35 1.71
C SER A 252 -2.59 -25.51 1.51
N ASN A 253 -2.94 -26.73 2.02
CA ASN A 253 -2.13 -27.95 1.92
C ASN A 253 -0.66 -27.71 2.34
N LEU A 254 -0.49 -27.04 3.48
CA LEU A 254 0.80 -26.72 4.06
C LEU A 254 0.90 -27.30 5.48
N ILE A 255 2.09 -27.72 5.86
CA ILE A 255 2.40 -28.23 7.19
C ILE A 255 3.09 -27.11 7.97
N GLN A 256 2.55 -26.76 9.12
CA GLN A 256 3.22 -25.88 10.07
C GLN A 256 4.42 -26.61 10.69
N LEU A 257 5.53 -25.91 10.75
CA LEU A 257 6.79 -26.40 11.31
C LEU A 257 7.14 -25.60 12.55
N LEU A 258 7.78 -26.24 13.51
CA LEU A 258 8.26 -25.62 14.74
C LEU A 258 7.21 -24.72 15.42
N PRO A 259 6.01 -25.23 15.75
CA PRO A 259 4.89 -24.41 16.23
C PRO A 259 5.18 -23.68 17.55
N GLU A 260 6.12 -24.19 18.36
CA GLU A 260 6.52 -23.59 19.63
C GLU A 260 7.59 -22.50 19.49
N THR A 261 8.03 -22.21 18.25
CA THR A 261 9.05 -21.18 18.01
C THR A 261 8.40 -19.81 17.93
N GLU A 262 8.91 -18.86 18.70
CA GLU A 262 8.54 -17.47 18.56
C GLU A 262 9.01 -16.92 17.20
N VAL A 263 8.07 -16.50 16.40
CA VAL A 263 8.28 -15.90 15.08
C VAL A 263 7.79 -14.47 15.12
N PRO A 264 8.39 -13.51 14.39
CA PRO A 264 7.94 -12.14 14.37
C PRO A 264 6.46 -11.96 14.06
N SER A 265 5.84 -10.97 14.67
CA SER A 265 4.46 -10.58 14.43
C SER A 265 4.39 -9.07 14.18
N PHE A 266 3.37 -8.63 13.45
CA PHE A 266 3.25 -7.23 13.06
C PHE A 266 1.88 -6.68 13.45
N ASP A 267 1.89 -5.56 14.16
CA ASP A 267 0.66 -4.83 14.44
C ASP A 267 0.18 -4.10 13.17
N THR A 268 -1.12 -4.23 12.89
CA THR A 268 -1.76 -3.48 11.82
C THR A 268 -2.40 -2.21 12.33
N TYR A 269 -2.33 -1.17 11.50
CA TYR A 269 -2.89 0.15 11.81
C TYR A 269 -3.76 0.64 10.65
N PHE A 270 -4.91 1.19 11.01
CA PHE A 270 -5.71 2.02 10.12
C PHE A 270 -5.28 3.46 10.30
N ALA A 271 -4.96 4.14 9.21
CA ALA A 271 -4.49 5.52 9.24
C ALA A 271 -5.12 6.37 8.15
N TYR A 272 -5.35 7.66 8.44
CA TYR A 272 -5.89 8.63 7.50
C TYR A 272 -5.52 10.06 7.93
N PRO A 273 -5.42 11.03 6.99
CA PRO A 273 -5.14 12.42 7.30
C PRO A 273 -6.24 13.07 8.13
N ASP A 274 -5.88 13.97 9.07
CA ASP A 274 -6.86 14.71 9.89
C ASP A 274 -7.89 15.46 9.02
N ALA A 275 -7.48 15.95 7.84
CA ALA A 275 -8.38 16.59 6.89
C ALA A 275 -9.55 15.70 6.41
N MET A 276 -9.39 14.38 6.50
CA MET A 276 -10.40 13.39 6.09
C MET A 276 -11.37 13.00 7.22
N LYS A 277 -11.11 13.41 8.46
CA LYS A 277 -11.81 12.97 9.68
C LYS A 277 -13.33 13.18 9.68
N ASN A 278 -13.85 14.09 8.86
CA ASN A 278 -15.29 14.41 8.81
C ASN A 278 -15.99 13.82 7.56
N GLN A 279 -15.32 13.00 6.76
CA GLN A 279 -15.92 12.40 5.57
C GLN A 279 -16.73 11.14 5.92
N ALA A 280 -18.02 11.14 5.57
CA ALA A 280 -18.96 10.05 5.88
C ALA A 280 -18.47 8.71 5.30
N LYS A 281 -18.01 8.68 4.04
CA LYS A 281 -17.46 7.47 3.39
C LYS A 281 -16.26 6.86 4.14
N LEU A 282 -15.39 7.71 4.71
CA LEU A 282 -14.26 7.25 5.51
C LEU A 282 -14.72 6.67 6.86
N HIS A 283 -15.71 7.31 7.50
CA HIS A 283 -16.23 6.84 8.79
C HIS A 283 -16.85 5.45 8.67
N VAL A 284 -17.71 5.23 7.68
CA VAL A 284 -18.36 3.92 7.51
C VAL A 284 -17.35 2.83 7.14
N PHE A 285 -16.33 3.16 6.33
CA PHE A 285 -15.26 2.23 6.02
C PHE A 285 -14.39 1.92 7.25
N ARG A 286 -13.98 2.95 8.01
CA ARG A 286 -13.24 2.78 9.27
C ARG A 286 -13.99 1.87 10.23
N ASP A 287 -15.27 2.13 10.45
CA ASP A 287 -16.07 1.38 11.42
C ASP A 287 -16.29 -0.06 10.94
N PHE A 288 -16.48 -0.26 9.64
CA PHE A 288 -16.51 -1.58 9.02
C PHE A 288 -15.20 -2.35 9.25
N ILE A 289 -14.04 -1.73 8.93
CA ILE A 289 -12.73 -2.36 9.11
C ILE A 289 -12.46 -2.69 10.59
N ILE A 290 -12.82 -1.80 11.51
CA ILE A 290 -12.68 -2.05 12.96
C ILE A 290 -13.55 -3.24 13.39
N ALA A 291 -14.79 -3.34 12.90
CA ALA A 291 -15.66 -4.47 13.20
C ALA A 291 -15.06 -5.79 12.70
N LYS A 292 -14.54 -5.81 11.45
CA LYS A 292 -13.89 -6.99 10.87
C LYS A 292 -12.59 -7.36 11.59
N ALA A 293 -11.82 -6.36 12.02
CA ALA A 293 -10.61 -6.59 12.81
C ALA A 293 -10.89 -7.22 14.17
N ARG A 294 -11.99 -6.81 14.84
CA ARG A 294 -12.39 -7.39 16.14
C ARG A 294 -12.90 -8.82 16.04
N SER A 295 -13.53 -9.17 14.93
CA SER A 295 -13.99 -10.55 14.65
C SER A 295 -12.88 -11.44 14.09
N TRP A 296 -11.71 -10.90 13.81
CA TRP A 296 -10.56 -11.66 13.36
C TRP A 296 -9.98 -12.42 14.56
N SER A 297 -10.13 -13.72 14.55
CA SER A 297 -9.47 -14.65 15.46
C SER A 297 -8.45 -15.46 14.67
N TYR A 298 -7.26 -15.45 15.15
CA TYR A 298 -6.20 -16.34 14.72
C TYR A 298 -6.38 -17.70 15.37
#